data_183605415c54aec2d62a27aac62a4817
#
_entry.id   183605415c54aec2d62a27aac62a4817
#
_cell.length_a   1.000
_cell.length_b   1.000
_cell.length_c   1.000
_cell.angle_alpha   90.00
_cell.angle_beta   90.00
_cell.angle_gamma   90.00
#
_symmetry.space_group_name_H-M   'P 1'
#
loop_
_entity.id
_entity.type
_entity.pdbx_description
1 polymer ?
#
loop_
_entity_poly.entity_id
_entity_poly.type
_entity_poly.pdbx_seq_one_letter_code
_entity_poly.pdbx_strand_id
1 'polypeptide(L)'
;MSDASGDASSLVHELVFRPVRTGNSLEDTVSRLMQTIRLGVVAPGEALPAERELAARFSVSRDTLREAIRELTDAGYLTSRRGRYGGTFVTDPLPTTTEAPPPDPAELEDVVSVREVLETGTARLAAGRELGAAQRSELWARLADVRTASPEDYRRLDSRLHLTIAELAGVPSLVALIADNRTRVNELLDSFPLLTRNIDHSNHQHEQIVLAILAGDEAGAEEAMREHVAGSAALLRGFLAHPEPRGRG
;
A
#
# COMPACT_ATOMS: atom_id res chain seq x y z
N MET A 1 -1.04 -23.34 -27.74
CA MET A 1 -0.51 -23.23 -26.38
C MET A 1 -0.24 -21.74 -26.19
N SER A 2 -1.23 -21.06 -25.65
CA SER A 2 -1.20 -19.60 -25.46
C SER A 2 -0.55 -19.31 -24.12
N ASP A 3 0.39 -18.41 -24.17
CA ASP A 3 1.25 -17.92 -23.09
C ASP A 3 0.39 -17.25 -22.00
N ALA A 4 0.19 -17.92 -20.87
CA ALA A 4 -0.52 -17.42 -19.69
C ALA A 4 0.46 -16.94 -18.59
N SER A 5 1.60 -16.39 -18.99
CA SER A 5 2.52 -15.67 -18.10
C SER A 5 2.19 -14.17 -18.02
N GLY A 6 0.89 -13.83 -18.06
CA GLY A 6 0.34 -12.49 -17.85
C GLY A 6 0.26 -12.17 -16.37
N ASP A 7 1.31 -11.68 -15.81
CA ASP A 7 1.41 -10.44 -15.06
C ASP A 7 0.52 -10.29 -13.79
N ALA A 8 0.96 -10.93 -12.69
CA ALA A 8 0.39 -10.67 -11.35
C ALA A 8 0.63 -9.20 -10.87
N SER A 9 1.68 -8.54 -11.36
CA SER A 9 1.92 -7.08 -11.20
C SER A 9 0.81 -6.23 -11.85
N SER A 10 0.04 -6.80 -12.78
CA SER A 10 -1.02 -6.14 -13.53
C SER A 10 -2.27 -5.84 -12.70
N LEU A 11 -2.69 -6.70 -11.76
CA LEU A 11 -3.96 -6.53 -11.05
C LEU A 11 -3.95 -5.38 -10.05
N VAL A 12 -2.90 -5.19 -9.26
CA VAL A 12 -2.78 -4.02 -8.37
C VAL A 12 -2.73 -2.75 -9.20
N HIS A 13 -1.96 -2.73 -10.30
CA HIS A 13 -1.95 -1.60 -11.22
C HIS A 13 -3.36 -1.30 -11.79
N GLU A 14 -4.13 -2.33 -12.17
CA GLU A 14 -5.46 -2.12 -12.72
C GLU A 14 -6.48 -1.64 -11.68
N LEU A 15 -6.40 -2.12 -10.46
CA LEU A 15 -7.41 -1.90 -9.43
C LEU A 15 -7.14 -0.66 -8.58
N VAL A 16 -5.89 -0.26 -8.42
CA VAL A 16 -5.54 1.02 -7.79
C VAL A 16 -5.72 2.18 -8.78
N PHE A 17 -5.46 1.97 -10.07
CA PHE A 17 -5.76 2.93 -11.15
C PHE A 17 -7.23 2.83 -11.62
N ARG A 18 -8.19 2.76 -10.69
CA ARG A 18 -9.63 2.72 -11.01
C ARG A 18 -10.20 4.12 -11.29
N PRO A 19 -11.37 4.23 -11.97
CA PRO A 19 -12.03 5.50 -12.25
C PRO A 19 -12.23 6.37 -11.01
N VAL A 20 -12.04 7.68 -11.19
CA VAL A 20 -12.26 8.71 -10.18
C VAL A 20 -13.75 9.08 -10.14
N ARG A 21 -14.28 9.48 -8.99
CA ARG A 21 -15.68 9.91 -8.86
C ARG A 21 -15.91 11.25 -9.55
N THR A 22 -17.10 11.44 -10.12
CA THR A 22 -17.52 12.70 -10.71
C THR A 22 -17.87 13.72 -9.62
N GLY A 23 -17.13 14.84 -9.59
CA GLY A 23 -17.39 15.94 -8.63
C GLY A 23 -16.14 16.78 -8.38
N ASN A 24 -15.07 16.18 -7.90
CA ASN A 24 -13.77 16.81 -7.65
C ASN A 24 -12.67 16.02 -8.38
N SER A 25 -12.73 16.01 -9.70
CA SER A 25 -11.88 15.12 -10.52
C SER A 25 -10.38 15.40 -10.40
N LEU A 26 -9.96 16.62 -10.07
CA LEU A 26 -8.56 16.97 -9.86
C LEU A 26 -8.05 16.40 -8.53
N GLU A 27 -8.72 16.76 -7.43
CA GLU A 27 -8.35 16.34 -6.07
C GLU A 27 -8.37 14.81 -5.95
N ASP A 28 -9.39 14.16 -6.52
CA ASP A 28 -9.48 12.72 -6.54
C ASP A 28 -8.34 12.08 -7.37
N THR A 29 -7.93 12.73 -8.48
CA THR A 29 -6.80 12.27 -9.30
C THR A 29 -5.47 12.42 -8.56
N VAL A 30 -5.25 13.55 -7.88
CA VAL A 30 -4.07 13.77 -7.01
C VAL A 30 -4.02 12.73 -5.90
N SER A 31 -5.14 12.53 -5.20
CA SER A 31 -5.27 11.53 -4.12
C SER A 31 -4.94 10.11 -4.63
N ARG A 32 -5.47 9.74 -5.80
CA ARG A 32 -5.23 8.42 -6.39
C ARG A 32 -3.78 8.21 -6.85
N LEU A 33 -3.15 9.22 -7.44
CA LEU A 33 -1.73 9.18 -7.77
C LEU A 33 -0.87 9.06 -6.49
N MET A 34 -1.19 9.86 -5.47
CA MET A 34 -0.50 9.79 -4.17
C MET A 34 -0.63 8.41 -3.52
N GLN A 35 -1.83 7.81 -3.54
CA GLN A 35 -2.07 6.45 -3.08
C GLN A 35 -1.15 5.45 -3.79
N THR A 36 -1.06 5.55 -5.12
CA THR A 36 -0.20 4.69 -5.95
C THR A 36 1.27 4.76 -5.51
N ILE A 37 1.77 5.96 -5.20
CA ILE A 37 3.13 6.20 -4.76
C ILE A 37 3.35 5.66 -3.34
N ARG A 38 2.49 6.04 -2.39
CA ARG A 38 2.62 5.68 -0.97
C ARG A 38 2.47 4.18 -0.71
N LEU A 39 1.63 3.50 -1.46
CA LEU A 39 1.48 2.04 -1.38
C LEU A 39 2.54 1.27 -2.18
N GLY A 40 3.48 1.96 -2.82
CA GLY A 40 4.56 1.33 -3.59
C GLY A 40 4.08 0.58 -4.83
N VAL A 41 2.91 0.92 -5.37
CA VAL A 41 2.42 0.37 -6.65
C VAL A 41 3.32 0.83 -7.79
N VAL A 42 3.81 2.08 -7.71
CA VAL A 42 4.95 2.57 -8.50
C VAL A 42 6.04 2.96 -7.50
N ALA A 43 7.21 2.34 -7.60
CA ALA A 43 8.29 2.55 -6.67
C ALA A 43 9.04 3.87 -6.92
N PRO A 44 9.76 4.43 -5.90
CA PRO A 44 10.69 5.54 -6.11
C PRO A 44 11.67 5.25 -7.26
N GLY A 45 11.86 6.24 -8.12
CA GLY A 45 12.70 6.11 -9.32
C GLY A 45 12.01 5.47 -10.53
N GLU A 46 10.89 4.80 -10.37
CA GLU A 46 10.12 4.20 -11.47
C GLU A 46 9.27 5.22 -12.23
N ALA A 47 8.99 4.91 -13.49
CA ALA A 47 8.13 5.71 -14.33
C ALA A 47 6.65 5.43 -14.08
N LEU A 48 5.84 6.47 -13.99
CA LEU A 48 4.39 6.32 -14.10
C LEU A 48 4.01 5.76 -15.48
N PRO A 49 2.89 5.01 -15.60
CA PRO A 49 2.31 4.67 -16.88
C PRO A 49 2.09 5.92 -17.75
N ALA A 50 2.03 5.74 -19.08
CA ALA A 50 1.88 6.86 -20.01
C ALA A 50 0.62 7.69 -19.67
N GLU A 51 0.70 9.02 -19.76
CA GLU A 51 -0.43 9.94 -19.44
C GLU A 51 -1.75 9.54 -20.12
N ARG A 52 -1.67 9.07 -21.40
CA ARG A 52 -2.86 8.63 -22.13
C ARG A 52 -3.52 7.43 -21.46
N GLU A 53 -2.72 6.52 -20.96
CA GLU A 53 -3.18 5.31 -20.29
C GLU A 53 -3.74 5.63 -18.90
N LEU A 54 -3.04 6.44 -18.12
CA LEU A 54 -3.51 6.90 -16.81
C LEU A 54 -4.83 7.68 -16.90
N ALA A 55 -4.94 8.60 -17.84
CA ALA A 55 -6.18 9.37 -18.05
C ALA A 55 -7.36 8.45 -18.40
N ALA A 56 -7.11 7.42 -19.22
CA ALA A 56 -8.14 6.43 -19.54
C ALA A 56 -8.53 5.58 -18.33
N ARG A 57 -7.55 5.09 -17.54
CA ARG A 57 -7.80 4.26 -16.34
C ARG A 57 -8.54 5.05 -15.25
N PHE A 58 -8.17 6.30 -15.01
CA PHE A 58 -8.85 7.17 -14.05
C PHE A 58 -10.17 7.74 -14.57
N SER A 59 -10.47 7.57 -15.86
CA SER A 59 -11.65 8.14 -16.53
C SER A 59 -11.71 9.67 -16.40
N VAL A 60 -10.57 10.33 -16.51
CA VAL A 60 -10.43 11.79 -16.46
C VAL A 60 -9.88 12.36 -17.76
N SER A 61 -10.00 13.68 -17.95
CA SER A 61 -9.38 14.37 -19.07
C SER A 61 -7.85 14.34 -18.95
N ARG A 62 -7.14 14.43 -20.07
CA ARG A 62 -5.68 14.57 -20.05
C ARG A 62 -5.22 15.84 -19.34
N ASP A 63 -6.01 16.89 -19.42
CA ASP A 63 -5.68 18.18 -18.78
C ASP A 63 -5.80 18.07 -17.26
N THR A 64 -6.85 17.40 -16.75
CA THR A 64 -7.00 17.09 -15.32
C THR A 64 -5.83 16.24 -14.80
N LEU A 65 -5.44 15.20 -15.57
CA LEU A 65 -4.30 14.38 -15.17
C LEU A 65 -2.99 15.17 -15.16
N ARG A 66 -2.75 16.03 -16.16
CA ARG A 66 -1.55 16.87 -16.20
C ARG A 66 -1.49 17.87 -15.07
N GLU A 67 -2.64 18.42 -14.69
CA GLU A 67 -2.74 19.30 -13.53
C GLU A 67 -2.36 18.56 -12.24
N ALA A 68 -2.92 17.37 -12.02
CA ALA A 68 -2.58 16.52 -10.88
C ALA A 68 -1.08 16.13 -10.85
N ILE A 69 -0.51 15.78 -12.00
CA ILE A 69 0.93 15.51 -12.12
C ILE A 69 1.76 16.75 -11.79
N ARG A 70 1.32 17.95 -12.21
CA ARG A 70 2.00 19.19 -11.88
C ARG A 70 1.98 19.46 -10.39
N GLU A 71 0.82 19.37 -9.73
CA GLU A 71 0.71 19.54 -8.28
C GLU A 71 1.65 18.60 -7.51
N LEU A 72 1.70 17.33 -7.90
CA LEU A 72 2.60 16.34 -7.28
C LEU A 72 4.08 16.58 -7.61
N THR A 73 4.37 17.18 -8.76
CA THR A 73 5.75 17.60 -9.12
C THR A 73 6.17 18.81 -8.29
N ASP A 74 5.30 19.80 -8.12
CA ASP A 74 5.56 20.97 -7.29
C ASP A 74 5.70 20.60 -5.81
N ALA A 75 4.96 19.58 -5.35
CA ALA A 75 5.10 19.00 -4.02
C ALA A 75 6.32 18.05 -3.86
N GLY A 76 7.09 17.81 -4.94
CA GLY A 76 8.31 17.01 -4.92
C GLY A 76 8.12 15.50 -5.00
N TYR A 77 6.91 14.99 -5.17
CA TYR A 77 6.64 13.54 -5.30
C TYR A 77 6.92 12.99 -6.68
N LEU A 78 6.87 13.83 -7.70
CA LEU A 78 7.11 13.45 -9.08
C LEU A 78 8.19 14.32 -9.72
N THR A 79 8.86 13.78 -10.73
CA THR A 79 9.82 14.51 -11.57
C THR A 79 9.61 14.16 -13.03
N SER A 80 9.76 15.13 -13.92
CA SER A 80 9.61 14.94 -15.38
C SER A 80 10.97 14.92 -16.06
N ARG A 81 11.20 13.93 -16.92
CA ARG A 81 12.41 13.81 -17.76
C ARG A 81 12.01 13.91 -19.21
N ARG A 82 12.77 14.69 -20.00
CA ARG A 82 12.57 14.85 -21.46
C ARG A 82 13.41 13.86 -22.25
N GLY A 83 13.01 13.58 -23.49
CA GLY A 83 13.78 12.78 -24.46
C GLY A 83 13.16 11.41 -24.75
N ARG A 84 13.91 10.57 -25.49
CA ARG A 84 13.45 9.24 -25.97
C ARG A 84 13.01 8.31 -24.84
N TYR A 85 13.65 8.44 -23.67
CA TYR A 85 13.33 7.70 -22.44
C TYR A 85 12.72 8.64 -21.38
N GLY A 86 12.05 9.69 -21.84
CA GLY A 86 11.38 10.66 -20.99
C GLY A 86 10.07 10.11 -20.42
N GLY A 87 9.54 10.82 -19.45
CA GLY A 87 8.29 10.46 -18.76
C GLY A 87 8.18 11.16 -17.42
N THR A 88 7.17 10.81 -16.68
CA THR A 88 6.99 11.23 -15.29
C THR A 88 7.44 10.10 -14.39
N PHE A 89 8.31 10.37 -13.43
CA PHE A 89 8.92 9.41 -12.53
C PHE A 89 8.59 9.77 -11.09
N VAL A 90 8.44 8.76 -10.24
CA VAL A 90 8.37 8.95 -8.80
C VAL A 90 9.74 9.40 -8.31
N THR A 91 9.77 10.43 -7.46
CA THR A 91 11.02 10.98 -6.90
C THR A 91 11.66 9.97 -5.96
N ASP A 92 12.99 9.92 -5.97
CA ASP A 92 13.78 9.07 -5.10
C ASP A 92 14.92 9.91 -4.46
N PRO A 93 14.97 10.04 -3.12
CA PRO A 93 13.98 9.58 -2.14
C PRO A 93 12.65 10.37 -2.21
N LEU A 94 11.59 9.80 -1.65
CA LEU A 94 10.32 10.51 -1.48
C LEU A 94 10.47 11.67 -0.48
N PRO A 95 9.67 12.75 -0.62
CA PRO A 95 9.64 13.80 0.38
C PRO A 95 9.23 13.25 1.75
N THR A 96 9.95 13.68 2.79
CA THR A 96 9.54 13.41 4.17
C THR A 96 8.27 14.20 4.48
N THR A 97 7.23 13.52 4.94
CA THR A 97 6.01 14.18 5.43
C THR A 97 6.30 14.91 6.73
N THR A 98 5.86 16.17 6.82
CA THR A 98 5.87 16.91 8.07
C THR A 98 4.94 16.22 9.07
N GLU A 99 5.27 16.26 10.37
CA GLU A 99 4.47 15.66 11.44
C GLU A 99 2.97 15.93 11.26
N ALA A 100 2.21 14.87 11.01
CA ALA A 100 0.76 14.94 10.96
C ALA A 100 0.18 15.18 12.36
N PRO A 101 -0.95 15.88 12.51
CA PRO A 101 -1.63 15.98 13.79
C PRO A 101 -2.06 14.58 14.27
N PRO A 102 -2.15 14.34 15.59
CA PRO A 102 -2.63 13.07 16.11
C PRO A 102 -4.05 12.79 15.57
N PRO A 103 -4.32 11.53 15.15
CA PRO A 103 -5.60 11.16 14.57
C PRO A 103 -6.74 11.23 15.60
N ASP A 104 -7.98 11.38 15.10
CA ASP A 104 -9.17 11.24 15.92
C ASP A 104 -9.28 9.77 16.40
N PRO A 105 -9.48 9.53 17.72
CA PRO A 105 -9.68 8.18 18.25
C PRO A 105 -10.83 7.40 17.57
N ALA A 106 -11.91 8.05 17.18
CA ALA A 106 -13.02 7.40 16.48
C ALA A 106 -12.62 6.98 15.06
N GLU A 107 -11.85 7.81 14.37
CA GLU A 107 -11.31 7.48 13.05
C GLU A 107 -10.33 6.29 13.13
N LEU A 108 -9.47 6.27 14.15
CA LEU A 108 -8.57 5.16 14.37
C LEU A 108 -9.33 3.85 14.55
N GLU A 109 -10.36 3.82 15.41
CA GLU A 109 -11.15 2.59 15.65
C GLU A 109 -11.88 2.12 14.38
N ASP A 110 -12.41 3.02 13.56
CA ASP A 110 -13.01 2.68 12.27
C ASP A 110 -11.98 2.02 11.34
N VAL A 111 -10.83 2.66 11.16
CA VAL A 111 -9.77 2.18 10.26
C VAL A 111 -9.23 0.81 10.66
N VAL A 112 -8.95 0.59 11.96
CA VAL A 112 -8.39 -0.68 12.43
C VAL A 112 -9.43 -1.80 12.40
N SER A 113 -10.72 -1.51 12.65
CA SER A 113 -11.80 -2.49 12.56
C SER A 113 -12.01 -2.96 11.12
N VAL A 114 -12.03 -2.02 10.17
CA VAL A 114 -12.12 -2.34 8.73
C VAL A 114 -10.90 -3.14 8.29
N ARG A 115 -9.70 -2.78 8.74
CA ARG A 115 -8.46 -3.50 8.46
C ARG A 115 -8.54 -4.96 8.91
N GLU A 116 -8.97 -5.19 10.15
CA GLU A 116 -9.10 -6.54 10.70
C GLU A 116 -9.99 -7.41 9.81
N VAL A 117 -11.21 -6.94 9.49
CA VAL A 117 -12.18 -7.69 8.68
C VAL A 117 -11.63 -7.98 7.27
N LEU A 118 -11.01 -6.98 6.63
CA LEU A 118 -10.51 -7.13 5.26
C LEU A 118 -9.28 -8.03 5.19
N GLU A 119 -8.27 -7.78 6.01
CA GLU A 119 -6.97 -8.44 5.88
C GLU A 119 -6.99 -9.88 6.38
N THR A 120 -7.71 -10.19 7.47
CA THR A 120 -7.84 -11.57 7.97
C THR A 120 -8.58 -12.47 6.99
N GLY A 121 -9.72 -12.02 6.47
CA GLY A 121 -10.47 -12.76 5.45
C GLY A 121 -9.68 -12.93 4.15
N THR A 122 -8.89 -11.92 3.79
CA THR A 122 -8.05 -11.96 2.59
C THR A 122 -6.90 -12.97 2.73
N ALA A 123 -6.23 -13.03 3.89
CA ALA A 123 -5.17 -14.01 4.15
C ALA A 123 -5.70 -15.44 4.08
N ARG A 124 -6.87 -15.70 4.68
CA ARG A 124 -7.56 -16.99 4.57
C ARG A 124 -7.87 -17.37 3.13
N LEU A 125 -8.44 -16.44 2.35
CA LEU A 125 -8.77 -16.70 0.94
C LEU A 125 -7.51 -16.97 0.11
N ALA A 126 -6.42 -16.24 0.34
CA ALA A 126 -5.15 -16.45 -0.35
C ALA A 126 -4.57 -17.84 -0.06
N ALA A 127 -4.64 -18.31 1.19
CA ALA A 127 -4.19 -19.64 1.59
C ALA A 127 -5.03 -20.76 0.96
N GLY A 128 -6.35 -20.55 0.78
CA GLY A 128 -7.25 -21.53 0.17
C GLY A 128 -7.09 -21.68 -1.34
N ARG A 129 -6.15 -20.95 -1.98
CA ARG A 129 -5.94 -21.02 -3.44
C ARG A 129 -4.73 -21.86 -3.81
N GLU A 130 -4.83 -22.57 -4.93
CA GLU A 130 -3.65 -23.16 -5.57
C GLU A 130 -2.80 -22.05 -6.21
N LEU A 131 -1.68 -21.73 -5.54
CA LEU A 131 -0.74 -20.73 -6.03
C LEU A 131 0.28 -21.36 -6.98
N GLY A 132 0.38 -20.81 -8.19
CA GLY A 132 1.41 -21.17 -9.15
C GLY A 132 2.83 -20.76 -8.70
N ALA A 133 3.86 -21.31 -9.34
CA ALA A 133 5.25 -21.04 -8.96
C ALA A 133 5.60 -19.54 -8.99
N ALA A 134 5.12 -18.79 -9.98
CA ALA A 134 5.35 -17.35 -10.07
C ALA A 134 4.73 -16.58 -8.90
N GLN A 135 3.49 -16.91 -8.52
CA GLN A 135 2.78 -16.29 -7.40
C GLN A 135 3.48 -16.58 -6.05
N ARG A 136 3.93 -17.83 -5.85
CA ARG A 136 4.71 -18.22 -4.65
C ARG A 136 6.02 -17.45 -4.57
N SER A 137 6.73 -17.32 -5.69
CA SER A 137 7.99 -16.58 -5.78
C SER A 137 7.77 -15.08 -5.52
N GLU A 138 6.71 -14.50 -6.04
CA GLU A 138 6.36 -13.09 -5.83
C GLU A 138 6.06 -12.82 -4.34
N LEU A 139 5.22 -13.65 -3.70
CA LEU A 139 4.90 -13.49 -2.28
C LEU A 139 6.17 -13.56 -1.41
N TRP A 140 7.08 -14.51 -1.73
CA TRP A 140 8.35 -14.65 -1.03
C TRP A 140 9.28 -13.46 -1.24
N ALA A 141 9.32 -12.91 -2.46
CA ALA A 141 10.08 -11.70 -2.77
C ALA A 141 9.56 -10.49 -1.99
N ARG A 142 8.23 -10.29 -1.90
CA ARG A 142 7.64 -9.21 -1.10
C ARG A 142 7.96 -9.33 0.39
N LEU A 143 7.96 -10.55 0.94
CA LEU A 143 8.41 -10.78 2.31
C LEU A 143 9.89 -10.40 2.50
N ALA A 144 10.75 -10.77 1.56
CA ALA A 144 12.17 -10.41 1.61
C ALA A 144 12.38 -8.89 1.54
N ASP A 145 11.63 -8.21 0.65
CA ASP A 145 11.68 -6.75 0.51
C ASP A 145 11.36 -6.04 1.83
N VAL A 146 10.26 -6.41 2.51
CA VAL A 146 9.86 -5.74 3.76
C VAL A 146 10.83 -6.07 4.90
N ARG A 147 11.40 -7.27 4.95
CA ARG A 147 12.38 -7.68 5.98
C ARG A 147 13.70 -6.92 5.90
N THR A 148 14.09 -6.50 4.70
CA THR A 148 15.35 -5.78 4.45
C THR A 148 15.15 -4.28 4.24
N ALA A 149 13.92 -3.79 4.45
CA ALA A 149 13.55 -2.41 4.24
C ALA A 149 14.31 -1.45 5.16
N SER A 150 14.71 -0.30 4.63
CA SER A 150 15.11 0.85 5.46
C SER A 150 13.89 1.37 6.25
N PRO A 151 14.09 2.09 7.36
CA PRO A 151 12.97 2.70 8.09
C PRO A 151 12.09 3.59 7.20
N GLU A 152 12.69 4.29 6.24
CA GLU A 152 11.99 5.19 5.31
C GLU A 152 11.09 4.43 4.34
N ASP A 153 11.52 3.23 3.92
CA ASP A 153 10.82 2.39 2.94
C ASP A 153 9.85 1.40 3.58
N TYR A 154 9.96 1.17 4.89
CA TYR A 154 9.27 0.08 5.57
C TYR A 154 7.75 0.10 5.33
N ARG A 155 7.07 1.23 5.58
CA ARG A 155 5.62 1.34 5.42
C ARG A 155 5.15 1.08 4.00
N ARG A 156 5.93 1.52 3.04
CA ARG A 156 5.64 1.31 1.61
C ARG A 156 5.76 -0.17 1.22
N LEU A 157 6.84 -0.83 1.64
CA LEU A 157 7.09 -2.24 1.34
C LEU A 157 6.15 -3.17 2.12
N ASP A 158 5.81 -2.82 3.37
CA ASP A 158 4.77 -3.45 4.16
C ASP A 158 3.41 -3.41 3.43
N SER A 159 3.01 -2.24 2.97
CA SER A 159 1.78 -2.09 2.19
C SER A 159 1.79 -2.94 0.91
N ARG A 160 2.94 -3.02 0.24
CA ARG A 160 3.09 -3.83 -0.96
C ARG A 160 2.92 -5.33 -0.69
N LEU A 161 3.43 -5.84 0.44
CA LEU A 161 3.23 -7.22 0.87
C LEU A 161 1.72 -7.51 1.07
N HIS A 162 1.02 -6.66 1.82
CA HIS A 162 -0.42 -6.82 2.07
C HIS A 162 -1.26 -6.76 0.80
N LEU A 163 -0.92 -5.87 -0.15
CA LEU A 163 -1.58 -5.81 -1.44
C LEU A 163 -1.32 -7.07 -2.28
N THR A 164 -0.12 -7.63 -2.22
CA THR A 164 0.19 -8.90 -2.89
C THR A 164 -0.65 -10.05 -2.31
N ILE A 165 -0.81 -10.12 -0.99
CA ILE A 165 -1.73 -11.10 -0.36
C ILE A 165 -3.17 -10.91 -0.88
N ALA A 166 -3.61 -9.65 -1.03
CA ALA A 166 -4.94 -9.36 -1.56
C ALA A 166 -5.11 -9.80 -3.02
N GLU A 167 -4.08 -9.64 -3.85
CA GLU A 167 -4.07 -10.17 -5.22
C GLU A 167 -4.20 -11.68 -5.24
N LEU A 168 -3.44 -12.37 -4.38
CA LEU A 168 -3.43 -13.83 -4.28
C LEU A 168 -4.78 -14.39 -3.82
N ALA A 169 -5.57 -13.64 -3.06
CA ALA A 169 -6.94 -14.01 -2.70
C ALA A 169 -7.85 -14.17 -3.93
N GLY A 170 -7.50 -13.56 -5.07
CA GLY A 170 -8.22 -13.70 -6.34
C GLY A 170 -9.60 -13.04 -6.36
N VAL A 171 -9.83 -12.06 -5.51
CA VAL A 171 -11.07 -11.27 -5.42
C VAL A 171 -10.73 -9.80 -5.73
N PRO A 172 -10.91 -9.33 -6.97
CA PRO A 172 -10.48 -7.99 -7.39
C PRO A 172 -11.01 -6.86 -6.50
N SER A 173 -12.26 -6.95 -6.04
CA SER A 173 -12.85 -5.94 -5.16
C SER A 173 -12.10 -5.78 -3.83
N LEU A 174 -11.52 -6.86 -3.28
CA LEU A 174 -10.74 -6.79 -2.03
C LEU A 174 -9.46 -5.98 -2.20
N VAL A 175 -8.78 -6.09 -3.34
CA VAL A 175 -7.54 -5.33 -3.59
C VAL A 175 -7.81 -3.83 -3.48
N ALA A 176 -8.90 -3.33 -4.08
CA ALA A 176 -9.26 -1.92 -4.01
C ALA A 176 -9.62 -1.49 -2.59
N LEU A 177 -10.38 -2.29 -1.85
CA LEU A 177 -10.77 -1.99 -0.47
C LEU A 177 -9.56 -1.99 0.46
N ILE A 178 -8.65 -2.96 0.30
CA ILE A 178 -7.41 -3.02 1.07
C ILE A 178 -6.50 -1.83 0.73
N ALA A 179 -6.37 -1.46 -0.55
CA ALA A 179 -5.59 -0.28 -0.94
C ALA A 179 -6.11 1.00 -0.28
N ASP A 180 -7.43 1.21 -0.29
CA ASP A 180 -8.06 2.37 0.35
C ASP A 180 -7.84 2.35 1.89
N ASN A 181 -8.04 1.21 2.52
CA ASN A 181 -7.82 1.07 3.97
C ASN A 181 -6.34 1.22 4.34
N ARG A 182 -5.42 0.63 3.59
CA ARG A 182 -3.96 0.75 3.80
C ARG A 182 -3.48 2.19 3.69
N THR A 183 -4.06 2.99 2.80
CA THR A 183 -3.75 4.43 2.72
C THR A 183 -4.10 5.12 4.03
N ARG A 184 -5.31 4.90 4.57
CA ARG A 184 -5.72 5.46 5.87
C ARG A 184 -4.86 4.94 7.03
N VAL A 185 -4.51 3.65 7.05
CA VAL A 185 -3.60 3.08 8.05
C VAL A 185 -2.23 3.76 8.02
N ASN A 186 -1.67 4.00 6.84
CA ASN A 186 -0.38 4.68 6.70
C ASN A 186 -0.46 6.14 7.15
N GLU A 187 -1.55 6.86 6.84
CA GLU A 187 -1.79 8.23 7.31
C GLU A 187 -1.84 8.28 8.85
N LEU A 188 -2.50 7.33 9.49
CA LEU A 188 -2.48 7.19 10.94
C LEU A 188 -1.07 6.91 11.48
N LEU A 189 -0.36 5.97 10.86
CA LEU A 189 1.01 5.58 11.25
C LEU A 189 2.02 6.71 11.04
N ASP A 190 1.82 7.60 10.06
CA ASP A 190 2.70 8.76 9.81
C ASP A 190 2.69 9.78 10.95
N SER A 191 1.66 9.75 11.81
CA SER A 191 1.58 10.57 13.02
C SER A 191 2.44 10.06 14.17
N PHE A 192 3.06 8.86 14.05
CA PHE A 192 3.81 8.21 15.11
C PHE A 192 5.19 7.76 14.65
N PRO A 193 6.20 7.76 15.56
CA PRO A 193 7.54 7.31 15.22
C PRO A 193 7.56 5.81 14.89
N LEU A 194 8.38 5.44 13.92
CA LEU A 194 8.63 4.05 13.58
C LEU A 194 9.65 3.47 14.57
N LEU A 195 9.24 2.51 15.40
CA LEU A 195 10.09 1.89 16.40
C LEU A 195 10.70 0.59 15.86
N THR A 196 12.04 0.47 15.87
CA THR A 196 12.77 -0.70 15.35
C THR A 196 12.27 -2.02 15.94
N ARG A 197 12.01 -2.07 17.25
CA ARG A 197 11.50 -3.28 17.91
C ARG A 197 10.14 -3.74 17.38
N ASN A 198 9.31 -2.79 16.96
CA ASN A 198 8.00 -3.09 16.38
C ASN A 198 8.15 -3.62 14.94
N ILE A 199 9.14 -3.12 14.19
CA ILE A 199 9.50 -3.64 12.86
C ILE A 199 9.90 -5.10 12.96
N ASP A 200 10.80 -5.45 13.88
CA ASP A 200 11.27 -6.83 14.05
C ASP A 200 10.13 -7.79 14.40
N HIS A 201 9.23 -7.36 15.30
CA HIS A 201 8.06 -8.14 15.67
C HIS A 201 7.09 -8.31 14.49
N SER A 202 6.80 -7.24 13.79
CA SER A 202 5.93 -7.25 12.60
C SER A 202 6.51 -8.14 11.49
N ASN A 203 7.81 -8.07 11.24
CA ASN A 203 8.48 -8.93 10.27
C ASN A 203 8.38 -10.42 10.60
N HIS A 204 8.46 -10.77 11.89
CA HIS A 204 8.24 -12.15 12.32
C HIS A 204 6.80 -12.60 12.05
N GLN A 205 5.82 -11.74 12.35
CA GLN A 205 4.40 -12.03 12.06
C GLN A 205 4.14 -12.14 10.55
N HIS A 206 4.73 -11.28 9.72
CA HIS A 206 4.66 -11.39 8.25
C HIS A 206 5.17 -12.74 7.76
N GLU A 207 6.28 -13.24 8.33
CA GLU A 207 6.80 -14.56 7.99
C GLU A 207 5.79 -15.68 8.31
N GLN A 208 5.12 -15.63 9.47
CA GLN A 208 4.10 -16.62 9.83
C GLN A 208 2.91 -16.57 8.86
N ILE A 209 2.43 -15.39 8.50
CA ILE A 209 1.36 -15.21 7.53
C ILE A 209 1.73 -15.82 6.17
N VAL A 210 2.92 -15.47 5.66
CA VAL A 210 3.39 -15.96 4.34
C VAL A 210 3.58 -17.47 4.35
N LEU A 211 4.15 -18.04 5.41
CA LEU A 211 4.33 -19.48 5.54
C LEU A 211 2.98 -20.22 5.57
N ALA A 212 2.00 -19.72 6.32
CA ALA A 212 0.66 -20.30 6.37
C ALA A 212 -0.03 -20.25 4.99
N ILE A 213 0.06 -19.12 4.28
CA ILE A 213 -0.47 -18.99 2.91
C ILE A 213 0.22 -20.00 1.97
N LEU A 214 1.54 -20.09 2.00
CA LEU A 214 2.31 -21.01 1.14
C LEU A 214 2.06 -22.49 1.48
N ALA A 215 1.69 -22.79 2.72
CA ALA A 215 1.32 -24.13 3.15
C ALA A 215 -0.14 -24.51 2.81
N GLY A 216 -0.97 -23.55 2.42
CA GLY A 216 -2.41 -23.78 2.20
C GLY A 216 -3.21 -23.87 3.51
N ASP A 217 -2.65 -23.37 4.62
CA ASP A 217 -3.30 -23.36 5.93
C ASP A 217 -4.19 -22.12 6.09
N GLU A 218 -5.46 -22.25 5.70
CA GLU A 218 -6.44 -21.16 5.74
C GLU A 218 -6.65 -20.62 7.16
N ALA A 219 -6.77 -21.51 8.15
CA ALA A 219 -7.01 -21.11 9.53
C ALA A 219 -5.78 -20.45 10.15
N GLY A 220 -4.59 -21.01 9.91
CA GLY A 220 -3.32 -20.43 10.35
C GLY A 220 -3.03 -19.08 9.72
N ALA A 221 -3.34 -18.89 8.43
CA ALA A 221 -3.16 -17.62 7.75
C ALA A 221 -4.10 -16.53 8.30
N GLU A 222 -5.37 -16.87 8.57
CA GLU A 222 -6.34 -15.98 9.19
C GLU A 222 -5.90 -15.56 10.59
N GLU A 223 -5.49 -16.50 11.43
CA GLU A 223 -5.07 -16.21 12.81
C GLU A 223 -3.78 -15.42 12.87
N ALA A 224 -2.76 -15.79 12.07
CA ALA A 224 -1.51 -15.04 12.02
C ALA A 224 -1.74 -13.57 11.54
N MET A 225 -2.61 -13.37 10.57
CA MET A 225 -3.00 -12.02 10.14
C MET A 225 -3.76 -11.28 11.23
N ARG A 226 -4.66 -11.95 11.98
CA ARG A 226 -5.40 -11.35 13.09
C ARG A 226 -4.46 -10.87 14.19
N GLU A 227 -3.49 -11.69 14.59
CA GLU A 227 -2.47 -11.31 15.57
C GLU A 227 -1.66 -10.09 15.10
N HIS A 228 -1.27 -10.08 13.84
CA HIS A 228 -0.50 -8.98 13.23
C HIS A 228 -1.28 -7.66 13.25
N VAL A 229 -2.53 -7.66 12.78
CA VAL A 229 -3.33 -6.41 12.73
C VAL A 229 -3.74 -5.94 14.13
N ALA A 230 -4.01 -6.86 15.05
CA ALA A 230 -4.30 -6.55 16.46
C ALA A 230 -3.08 -5.92 17.15
N GLY A 231 -1.87 -6.43 16.91
CA GLY A 231 -0.62 -5.85 17.40
C GLY A 231 -0.41 -4.41 16.94
N SER A 232 -0.62 -4.15 15.65
CA SER A 232 -0.55 -2.79 15.08
C SER A 232 -1.60 -1.86 15.67
N ALA A 233 -2.83 -2.33 15.85
CA ALA A 233 -3.92 -1.56 16.45
C ALA A 233 -3.63 -1.21 17.92
N ALA A 234 -3.11 -2.16 18.69
CA ALA A 234 -2.72 -1.94 20.09
C ALA A 234 -1.62 -0.87 20.19
N LEU A 235 -0.64 -0.89 19.27
CA LEU A 235 0.40 0.12 19.20
C LEU A 235 -0.19 1.52 18.94
N LEU A 236 -1.05 1.67 17.94
CA LEU A 236 -1.69 2.93 17.61
C LEU A 236 -2.53 3.48 18.78
N ARG A 237 -3.32 2.62 19.43
CA ARG A 237 -4.09 2.98 20.65
C ARG A 237 -3.18 3.42 21.79
N GLY A 238 -2.06 2.72 21.99
CA GLY A 238 -1.07 3.06 23.02
C GLY A 238 -0.48 4.46 22.83
N PHE A 239 -0.17 4.85 21.62
CA PHE A 239 0.31 6.22 21.32
C PHE A 239 -0.74 7.30 21.58
N LEU A 240 -2.00 7.04 21.25
CA LEU A 240 -3.09 8.00 21.54
C LEU A 240 -3.38 8.14 23.04
N ALA A 241 -3.29 7.05 23.79
CA ALA A 241 -3.51 7.08 25.24
C ALA A 241 -2.40 7.80 26.01
N HIS A 242 -1.17 7.83 25.46
CA HIS A 242 -0.01 8.44 26.10
C HIS A 242 0.73 9.33 25.06
N PRO A 243 0.14 10.47 24.68
CA PRO A 243 0.83 11.40 23.77
C PRO A 243 2.11 11.88 24.47
N GLU A 244 3.26 11.63 23.85
CA GLU A 244 4.54 12.17 24.32
C GLU A 244 4.42 13.70 24.46
N PRO A 245 4.87 14.31 25.58
CA PRO A 245 4.87 15.76 25.71
C PRO A 245 5.76 16.33 24.62
N ARG A 246 5.18 17.09 23.68
CA ARG A 246 5.92 17.79 22.63
C ARG A 246 7.01 18.61 23.29
N GLY A 247 8.26 18.24 23.03
CA GLY A 247 9.42 19.01 23.48
C GLY A 247 9.23 20.45 23.03
N ARG A 248 9.15 21.37 24.01
CA ARG A 248 9.20 22.81 23.74
C ARG A 248 10.62 23.10 23.26
N GLY A 249 10.80 23.21 21.96
CA GLY A 249 11.98 23.80 21.35
C GLY A 249 11.89 25.32 21.37
#